data_898a6b26a17335dc9330417fd8638469
#
_entry.id   898a6b26a17335dc9330417fd8638469
#
_cell.length_a   1.000
_cell.length_b   1.000
_cell.length_c   1.000
_cell.angle_alpha   90.00
_cell.angle_beta   90.00
_cell.angle_gamma   90.00
#
_symmetry.space_group_name_H-M   'P 1'
#
loop_
_entity.id
_entity.type
_entity.pdbx_description
1 polymer ?
#
loop_
_entity_poly.entity_id
_entity_poly.type
_entity_poly.pdbx_seq_one_letter_code
_entity_poly.pdbx_strand_id
1 'polypeptide(L)'
;MKVTISQINPKTLDFEYNFNLIQEKIKESDVDSLIIFPELSLSGSPLYDSISYNDTHNKSIQYADKLSELKKDFIFGLPINQNGEILNALAFIENGELKAISTKKNLNRFDKGFSLGEGFCTIEYKKQTIAFGFLEDLDEYLKKQDKADLIICSSNILFTPETQKELLTSLQPKIRKAKTPIVLVNRCGAEASYIFNGSSFFMLSNGDLSKELPLFEESSLQIDTQKTEKYTQSPLCRIEKMYHAAVLGIKDYFRKNNIKKALLGLSGGIDSALVVVLAVEALGKENVIGVLLPSEYSTSHSITDAKASAENLGIEYYTIPIKETFTSALKALSPIFEGKEPNVAEENLQSRIRGMILMGIANKIGAALLNTTNKSELSVGYGTLYGDTNGAIGALGDIFKTDVWEMSRWINRKEEIIPQNSIIKAPSAELRPDQKDTDSLPDYDILDKVLFLHLEQSFINF
;
A
#
# COMPACT_ATOMS: atom_id res chain seq x y z
N MET A 1 27.35 -13.57 -14.64
CA MET A 1 27.08 -12.15 -14.99
C MET A 1 26.62 -11.42 -13.73
N LYS A 2 27.04 -10.16 -13.54
CA LYS A 2 26.55 -9.32 -12.45
C LYS A 2 25.25 -8.63 -12.85
N VAL A 3 24.25 -8.68 -11.98
CA VAL A 3 22.96 -8.03 -12.14
C VAL A 3 22.64 -7.28 -10.85
N THR A 4 22.14 -6.07 -10.95
CA THR A 4 21.63 -5.30 -9.81
C THR A 4 20.11 -5.22 -9.89
N ILE A 5 19.44 -5.80 -8.92
CA ILE A 5 17.98 -5.70 -8.74
C ILE A 5 17.71 -4.40 -7.97
N SER A 6 16.98 -3.47 -8.57
CA SER A 6 16.64 -2.18 -7.95
C SER A 6 15.14 -2.12 -7.66
N GLN A 7 14.77 -2.42 -6.42
CA GLN A 7 13.42 -2.29 -5.90
C GLN A 7 13.20 -0.85 -5.43
N ILE A 8 12.43 -0.08 -6.17
CA ILE A 8 12.21 1.35 -5.93
C ILE A 8 10.74 1.67 -5.68
N ASN A 9 10.48 2.86 -5.13
CA ASN A 9 9.16 3.40 -4.82
C ASN A 9 8.86 4.66 -5.64
N PRO A 10 8.55 4.53 -6.94
CA PRO A 10 8.27 5.68 -7.79
C PRO A 10 6.95 6.36 -7.40
N LYS A 11 6.86 7.67 -7.71
CA LYS A 11 5.63 8.46 -7.62
C LYS A 11 4.93 8.52 -8.97
N THR A 12 3.63 8.31 -9.00
CA THR A 12 2.85 8.42 -10.22
C THR A 12 2.92 9.84 -10.80
N LEU A 13 3.30 9.94 -12.08
CA LEU A 13 3.45 11.16 -12.89
C LEU A 13 4.52 12.16 -12.42
N ASP A 14 5.28 11.84 -11.39
CA ASP A 14 6.42 12.68 -10.96
C ASP A 14 7.71 12.20 -11.66
N PHE A 15 7.82 12.53 -12.95
CA PHE A 15 8.94 12.10 -13.79
C PHE A 15 10.30 12.59 -13.28
N GLU A 16 10.35 13.79 -12.72
CA GLU A 16 11.59 14.34 -12.17
C GLU A 16 12.05 13.58 -10.93
N TYR A 17 11.12 13.32 -9.99
CA TYR A 17 11.42 12.51 -8.82
C TYR A 17 11.89 11.10 -9.22
N ASN A 18 11.16 10.44 -10.12
CA ASN A 18 11.47 9.08 -10.55
C ASN A 18 12.78 9.01 -11.33
N PHE A 19 13.07 10.00 -12.18
CA PHE A 19 14.35 10.13 -12.86
C PHE A 19 15.51 10.25 -11.86
N ASN A 20 15.40 11.13 -10.87
CA ASN A 20 16.42 11.31 -9.85
C ASN A 20 16.65 10.02 -9.05
N LEU A 21 15.56 9.32 -8.67
CA LEU A 21 15.62 8.04 -7.99
C LEU A 21 16.33 6.97 -8.82
N ILE A 22 15.98 6.81 -10.09
CA ILE A 22 16.62 5.87 -11.02
C ILE A 22 18.10 6.24 -11.22
N GLN A 23 18.39 7.52 -11.45
CA GLN A 23 19.75 8.02 -11.62
C GLN A 23 20.64 7.72 -10.41
N GLU A 24 20.12 7.92 -9.19
CA GLU A 24 20.82 7.61 -7.94
C GLU A 24 21.19 6.12 -7.90
N LYS A 25 20.22 5.22 -8.14
CA LYS A 25 20.46 3.78 -8.14
C LYS A 25 21.44 3.32 -9.24
N ILE A 26 21.41 3.97 -10.40
CA ILE A 26 22.37 3.73 -11.47
C ILE A 26 23.80 4.14 -11.03
N LYS A 27 23.93 5.29 -10.35
CA LYS A 27 25.25 5.78 -9.88
C LYS A 27 25.83 4.92 -8.74
N GLU A 28 24.98 4.41 -7.86
CA GLU A 28 25.36 3.53 -6.74
C GLU A 28 25.78 2.12 -7.18
N SER A 29 25.36 1.68 -8.36
CA SER A 29 25.62 0.33 -8.85
C SER A 29 27.04 0.16 -9.43
N ASP A 30 27.56 -1.08 -9.40
CA ASP A 30 28.83 -1.43 -10.02
C ASP A 30 28.84 -1.13 -11.52
N VAL A 31 30.02 -0.76 -12.03
CA VAL A 31 30.21 -0.38 -13.45
C VAL A 31 29.83 -1.52 -14.40
N ASP A 32 30.11 -2.76 -14.01
CA ASP A 32 29.93 -3.95 -14.87
C ASP A 32 28.58 -4.67 -14.64
N SER A 33 27.64 -4.08 -13.90
CA SER A 33 26.34 -4.68 -13.58
C SER A 33 25.26 -4.22 -14.55
N LEU A 34 24.39 -5.16 -14.98
CA LEU A 34 23.11 -4.82 -15.60
C LEU A 34 22.12 -4.45 -14.51
N ILE A 35 21.60 -3.23 -14.53
CA ILE A 35 20.67 -2.74 -13.52
C ILE A 35 19.24 -2.92 -14.00
N ILE A 36 18.38 -3.46 -13.16
CA ILE A 36 17.00 -3.76 -13.53
C ILE A 36 16.05 -3.03 -12.59
N PHE A 37 15.12 -2.27 -13.18
CA PHE A 37 14.08 -1.53 -12.50
C PHE A 37 12.70 -2.16 -12.72
N PRO A 38 11.71 -1.85 -11.85
CA PRO A 38 10.35 -2.35 -11.99
C PRO A 38 9.63 -1.80 -13.23
N GLU A 39 8.50 -2.41 -13.53
CA GLU A 39 7.50 -1.93 -14.48
C GLU A 39 7.10 -0.49 -14.17
N LEU A 40 6.98 0.35 -15.23
CA LEU A 40 6.61 1.77 -15.14
C LEU A 40 7.44 2.58 -14.12
N SER A 41 8.70 2.20 -13.93
CA SER A 41 9.59 2.85 -12.95
C SER A 41 9.80 4.34 -13.20
N LEU A 42 9.76 4.79 -14.48
CA LEU A 42 9.95 6.19 -14.83
C LEU A 42 8.69 7.04 -14.65
N SER A 43 7.53 6.50 -14.97
CA SER A 43 6.25 7.23 -14.86
C SER A 43 5.52 7.02 -13.54
N GLY A 44 5.87 5.98 -12.79
CA GLY A 44 5.04 5.45 -11.71
C GLY A 44 3.81 4.72 -12.25
N SER A 45 3.00 4.15 -11.37
CA SER A 45 1.78 3.38 -11.64
C SER A 45 0.85 3.43 -10.43
N PRO A 46 -0.47 3.39 -10.59
CA PRO A 46 -1.23 3.31 -11.86
C PRO A 46 -1.38 4.67 -12.55
N LEU A 47 -1.40 4.66 -13.87
CA LEU A 47 -1.51 5.90 -14.67
C LEU A 47 -2.96 6.32 -14.96
N TYR A 48 -3.92 5.38 -14.95
CA TYR A 48 -5.33 5.62 -15.25
C TYR A 48 -5.53 6.48 -16.54
N ASP A 49 -6.41 7.45 -16.50
CA ASP A 49 -6.74 8.30 -17.66
C ASP A 49 -5.56 9.21 -18.08
N SER A 50 -4.59 9.46 -17.20
CA SER A 50 -3.42 10.29 -17.51
C SER A 50 -2.52 9.71 -18.60
N ILE A 51 -2.66 8.42 -18.88
CA ILE A 51 -1.94 7.75 -19.96
C ILE A 51 -2.31 8.32 -21.34
N SER A 52 -3.50 8.86 -21.50
CA SER A 52 -3.97 9.47 -22.76
C SER A 52 -3.43 10.88 -23.01
N TYR A 53 -2.75 11.50 -22.03
CA TYR A 53 -2.26 12.86 -22.15
C TYR A 53 -0.91 12.91 -22.90
N ASN A 54 -0.82 13.77 -23.91
CA ASN A 54 0.42 13.99 -24.67
C ASN A 54 1.59 14.39 -23.76
N ASP A 55 1.35 15.13 -22.68
CA ASP A 55 2.38 15.53 -21.72
C ASP A 55 3.03 14.32 -21.04
N THR A 56 2.27 13.27 -20.70
CA THR A 56 2.79 12.02 -20.15
C THR A 56 3.79 11.35 -21.09
N HIS A 57 3.47 11.28 -22.39
CA HIS A 57 4.36 10.67 -23.39
C HIS A 57 5.60 11.51 -23.65
N ASN A 58 5.43 12.83 -23.81
CA ASN A 58 6.54 13.75 -24.05
C ASN A 58 7.56 13.72 -22.90
N LYS A 59 7.07 13.74 -21.65
CA LYS A 59 7.92 13.61 -20.47
C LYS A 59 8.58 12.25 -20.38
N SER A 60 7.86 11.17 -20.71
CA SER A 60 8.43 9.82 -20.73
C SER A 60 9.65 9.74 -21.65
N ILE A 61 9.54 10.23 -22.89
CA ILE A 61 10.66 10.27 -23.84
C ILE A 61 11.78 11.18 -23.33
N GLN A 62 11.45 12.42 -22.94
CA GLN A 62 12.43 13.39 -22.47
C GLN A 62 13.30 12.87 -21.32
N TYR A 63 12.69 12.21 -20.33
CA TYR A 63 13.45 11.68 -19.19
C TYR A 63 14.15 10.36 -19.51
N ALA A 64 13.64 9.56 -20.44
CA ALA A 64 14.35 8.39 -20.96
C ALA A 64 15.64 8.79 -21.69
N ASP A 65 15.59 9.84 -22.51
CA ASP A 65 16.78 10.40 -23.18
C ASP A 65 17.84 10.86 -22.16
N LYS A 66 17.42 11.58 -21.11
CA LYS A 66 18.33 11.99 -20.03
C LYS A 66 18.95 10.79 -19.28
N LEU A 67 18.20 9.70 -19.06
CA LEU A 67 18.75 8.48 -18.46
C LEU A 67 19.81 7.86 -19.36
N SER A 68 19.62 7.87 -20.67
CA SER A 68 20.59 7.34 -21.64
C SER A 68 21.95 8.06 -21.60
N GLU A 69 21.98 9.35 -21.23
CA GLU A 69 23.22 10.12 -21.07
C GLU A 69 24.17 9.54 -20.00
N LEU A 70 23.65 8.71 -19.08
CA LEU A 70 24.45 8.09 -18.01
C LEU A 70 25.44 7.02 -18.49
N LYS A 71 25.31 6.55 -19.75
CA LYS A 71 26.20 5.57 -20.37
C LYS A 71 26.43 4.32 -19.51
N LYS A 72 25.35 3.78 -18.95
CA LYS A 72 25.31 2.55 -18.17
C LYS A 72 24.35 1.55 -18.83
N ASP A 73 24.41 0.30 -18.37
CA ASP A 73 23.56 -0.78 -18.86
C ASP A 73 22.40 -1.01 -17.89
N PHE A 74 21.18 -0.76 -18.35
CA PHE A 74 19.99 -0.91 -17.48
C PHE A 74 18.72 -1.22 -18.26
N ILE A 75 17.76 -1.86 -17.57
CA ILE A 75 16.39 -2.09 -18.02
C ILE A 75 15.44 -1.31 -17.11
N PHE A 76 14.53 -0.52 -17.69
CA PHE A 76 13.57 0.26 -16.92
C PHE A 76 12.20 0.33 -17.60
N GLY A 77 11.14 0.56 -16.83
CA GLY A 77 9.76 0.59 -17.30
C GLY A 77 9.27 2.01 -17.58
N LEU A 78 8.58 2.19 -18.73
CA LEU A 78 7.99 3.46 -19.15
C LEU A 78 6.81 3.25 -20.11
N PRO A 79 5.84 4.18 -20.19
CA PRO A 79 4.87 4.20 -21.29
C PRO A 79 5.51 4.75 -22.55
N ILE A 80 5.23 4.12 -23.70
CA ILE A 80 5.67 4.59 -25.02
C ILE A 80 4.46 4.76 -25.94
N ASN A 81 4.55 5.68 -26.90
CA ASN A 81 3.60 5.80 -27.99
C ASN A 81 4.25 5.28 -29.27
N GLN A 82 3.69 4.23 -29.85
CA GLN A 82 4.13 3.65 -31.11
C GLN A 82 2.97 3.66 -32.10
N ASN A 83 3.08 4.50 -33.15
CA ASN A 83 2.06 4.62 -34.20
C ASN A 83 0.63 4.96 -33.71
N GLY A 84 0.53 5.71 -32.62
CA GLY A 84 -0.75 6.09 -32.00
C GLY A 84 -1.26 5.08 -30.94
N GLU A 85 -0.62 3.95 -30.79
CA GLU A 85 -0.88 2.99 -29.73
C GLU A 85 0.01 3.24 -28.52
N ILE A 86 -0.57 3.21 -27.34
CA ILE A 86 0.16 3.44 -26.09
C ILE A 86 0.48 2.09 -25.48
N LEU A 87 1.76 1.80 -25.31
CA LEU A 87 2.26 0.52 -24.84
C LEU A 87 2.97 0.67 -23.48
N ASN A 88 2.74 -0.29 -22.60
CA ASN A 88 3.53 -0.48 -21.39
C ASN A 88 4.83 -1.21 -21.79
N ALA A 89 5.97 -0.55 -21.62
CA ALA A 89 7.24 -1.01 -22.17
C ALA A 89 8.34 -1.11 -21.13
N LEU A 90 9.28 -2.03 -21.39
CA LEU A 90 10.59 -2.08 -20.76
C LEU A 90 11.64 -1.76 -21.84
N ALA A 91 12.45 -0.74 -21.60
CA ALA A 91 13.53 -0.34 -22.48
C ALA A 91 14.86 -0.86 -21.93
N PHE A 92 15.68 -1.50 -22.79
CA PHE A 92 17.05 -1.86 -22.50
C PHE A 92 17.99 -0.84 -23.11
N ILE A 93 18.75 -0.18 -22.25
CA ILE A 93 19.84 0.74 -22.60
C ILE A 93 21.18 0.03 -22.37
N GLU A 94 22.05 0.07 -23.36
CA GLU A 94 23.43 -0.40 -23.28
C GLU A 94 24.37 0.74 -23.65
N ASN A 95 25.24 1.13 -22.73
CA ASN A 95 26.22 2.22 -22.92
C ASN A 95 25.59 3.52 -23.47
N GLY A 96 24.38 3.87 -23.03
CA GLY A 96 23.65 5.07 -23.43
C GLY A 96 22.83 4.93 -24.73
N GLU A 97 22.79 3.78 -25.34
CA GLU A 97 22.00 3.53 -26.55
C GLU A 97 20.82 2.61 -26.26
N LEU A 98 19.65 2.95 -26.78
CA LEU A 98 18.48 2.07 -26.78
C LEU A 98 18.74 0.87 -27.71
N LYS A 99 18.81 -0.33 -27.17
CA LYS A 99 19.08 -1.56 -27.91
C LYS A 99 17.86 -2.42 -28.17
N ALA A 100 16.92 -2.45 -27.22
CA ALA A 100 15.73 -3.29 -27.33
C ALA A 100 14.59 -2.78 -26.47
N ILE A 101 13.37 -3.14 -26.86
CA ILE A 101 12.13 -2.84 -26.13
C ILE A 101 11.32 -4.12 -26.03
N SER A 102 10.83 -4.44 -24.82
CA SER A 102 9.75 -5.41 -24.60
C SER A 102 8.46 -4.66 -24.28
N THR A 103 7.34 -5.09 -24.82
CA THR A 103 6.04 -4.43 -24.60
C THR A 103 5.03 -5.42 -24.03
N LYS A 104 4.29 -5.01 -23.00
CA LYS A 104 3.38 -5.89 -22.24
C LYS A 104 2.24 -6.38 -23.12
N LYS A 105 2.07 -7.69 -23.22
CA LYS A 105 1.05 -8.34 -24.03
C LYS A 105 -0.19 -8.70 -23.21
N ASN A 106 0.00 -9.30 -22.05
CA ASN A 106 -1.09 -9.70 -21.16
C ASN A 106 -1.38 -8.58 -20.16
N LEU A 107 -2.35 -7.74 -20.51
CA LEU A 107 -2.75 -6.59 -19.69
C LEU A 107 -3.61 -7.03 -18.51
N ASN A 108 -3.44 -6.35 -17.38
CA ASN A 108 -4.26 -6.53 -16.19
C ASN A 108 -5.14 -5.29 -15.93
N ARG A 109 -5.91 -5.28 -14.84
CA ARG A 109 -6.83 -4.18 -14.50
C ARG A 109 -6.17 -2.81 -14.32
N PHE A 110 -4.85 -2.74 -14.08
CA PHE A 110 -4.09 -1.51 -13.91
C PHE A 110 -3.54 -0.97 -15.22
N ASP A 111 -3.56 -1.80 -16.26
CA ASP A 111 -3.09 -1.45 -17.59
C ASP A 111 -4.20 -0.82 -18.46
N LYS A 112 -5.29 -0.34 -17.84
CA LYS A 112 -6.38 0.34 -18.56
C LYS A 112 -5.82 1.55 -19.31
N GLY A 113 -6.10 1.57 -20.61
CA GLY A 113 -5.61 2.61 -21.53
C GLY A 113 -4.35 2.23 -22.30
N PHE A 114 -3.67 1.13 -21.95
CA PHE A 114 -2.61 0.55 -22.77
C PHE A 114 -3.17 -0.34 -23.87
N SER A 115 -2.46 -0.36 -25.01
CA SER A 115 -2.67 -1.34 -26.09
C SER A 115 -1.87 -2.60 -25.84
N LEU A 116 -2.27 -3.72 -26.48
CA LEU A 116 -1.57 -5.01 -26.39
C LEU A 116 -0.20 -4.92 -27.07
N GLY A 117 0.84 -5.31 -26.36
CA GLY A 117 2.20 -5.40 -26.88
C GLY A 117 2.55 -6.78 -27.46
N GLU A 118 3.84 -7.02 -27.65
CA GLU A 118 4.39 -8.23 -28.30
C GLU A 118 4.85 -9.29 -27.29
N GLY A 119 5.09 -8.92 -26.03
CA GLY A 119 5.60 -9.77 -24.96
C GLY A 119 7.13 -9.67 -24.81
N PHE A 120 7.73 -10.77 -24.36
CA PHE A 120 9.16 -10.85 -24.08
C PHE A 120 10.03 -10.49 -25.29
N CYS A 121 11.11 -9.74 -25.03
CA CYS A 121 12.21 -9.50 -25.95
C CYS A 121 13.43 -10.32 -25.53
N THR A 122 14.19 -10.80 -26.50
CA THR A 122 15.44 -11.54 -26.29
C THR A 122 16.62 -10.78 -26.87
N ILE A 123 17.70 -10.66 -26.11
CA ILE A 123 18.92 -9.93 -26.49
C ILE A 123 20.15 -10.77 -26.20
N GLU A 124 21.24 -10.50 -26.94
CA GLU A 124 22.57 -10.96 -26.60
C GLU A 124 23.29 -9.87 -25.80
N TYR A 125 23.68 -10.19 -24.56
CA TYR A 125 24.38 -9.25 -23.68
C TYR A 125 25.56 -9.96 -22.98
N LYS A 126 26.77 -9.44 -23.12
CA LYS A 126 27.99 -10.01 -22.53
C LYS A 126 28.12 -11.53 -22.77
N LYS A 127 27.83 -11.99 -23.99
CA LYS A 127 27.86 -13.40 -24.42
C LYS A 127 26.87 -14.32 -23.72
N GLN A 128 25.80 -13.75 -23.22
CA GLN A 128 24.66 -14.49 -22.66
C GLN A 128 23.36 -14.05 -23.34
N THR A 129 22.48 -14.99 -23.58
CA THR A 129 21.15 -14.72 -24.11
C THR A 129 20.22 -14.37 -22.95
N ILE A 130 19.70 -13.14 -22.92
CA ILE A 130 18.79 -12.65 -21.89
C ILE A 130 17.42 -12.45 -22.50
N ALA A 131 16.39 -13.04 -21.88
CA ALA A 131 15.00 -12.74 -22.17
C ALA A 131 14.45 -11.81 -21.09
N PHE A 132 13.86 -10.67 -21.48
CA PHE A 132 13.25 -9.75 -20.53
C PHE A 132 11.83 -9.35 -20.95
N GLY A 133 10.96 -9.17 -19.96
CA GLY A 133 9.55 -8.87 -20.17
C GLY A 133 8.78 -8.69 -18.86
N PHE A 134 7.49 -8.81 -18.96
CA PHE A 134 6.57 -8.66 -17.83
C PHE A 134 6.20 -10.02 -17.24
N LEU A 135 5.94 -10.05 -15.93
CA LEU A 135 5.59 -11.29 -15.24
C LEU A 135 4.34 -11.95 -15.85
N GLU A 136 3.36 -11.15 -16.25
CA GLU A 136 2.11 -11.63 -16.85
C GLU A 136 2.32 -12.34 -18.20
N ASP A 137 3.41 -12.03 -18.89
CA ASP A 137 3.76 -12.63 -20.20
C ASP A 137 4.64 -13.89 -20.08
N LEU A 138 5.12 -14.20 -18.85
CA LEU A 138 6.09 -15.27 -18.62
C LEU A 138 5.57 -16.65 -19.10
N ASP A 139 4.32 -16.97 -18.82
CA ASP A 139 3.75 -18.28 -19.18
C ASP A 139 3.71 -18.50 -20.71
N GLU A 140 3.43 -17.44 -21.47
CA GLU A 140 3.45 -17.49 -22.93
C GLU A 140 4.88 -17.64 -23.46
N TYR A 141 5.83 -16.88 -22.87
CA TYR A 141 7.26 -16.99 -23.21
C TYR A 141 7.77 -18.41 -22.98
N LEU A 142 7.51 -18.99 -21.82
CA LEU A 142 7.98 -20.35 -21.48
C LEU A 142 7.39 -21.45 -22.38
N LYS A 143 6.20 -21.24 -22.96
CA LYS A 143 5.58 -22.17 -23.93
C LYS A 143 6.33 -22.21 -25.26
N LYS A 144 6.98 -21.10 -25.67
CA LYS A 144 7.74 -21.03 -26.93
C LYS A 144 9.02 -21.85 -26.88
N GLN A 145 9.48 -22.24 -25.68
CA GLN A 145 10.72 -23.00 -25.44
C GLN A 145 11.99 -22.33 -25.98
N ASP A 146 11.95 -21.00 -26.11
CA ASP A 146 13.12 -20.23 -26.49
C ASP A 146 14.19 -20.36 -25.39
N LYS A 147 15.44 -20.54 -25.80
CA LYS A 147 16.55 -20.71 -24.87
C LYS A 147 17.06 -19.33 -24.44
N ALA A 148 17.12 -19.12 -23.13
CA ALA A 148 17.81 -18.00 -22.53
C ALA A 148 18.71 -18.51 -21.39
N ASP A 149 19.79 -17.78 -21.14
CA ASP A 149 20.68 -18.04 -20.00
C ASP A 149 20.13 -17.39 -18.73
N LEU A 150 19.33 -16.31 -18.88
CA LEU A 150 18.65 -15.61 -17.81
C LEU A 150 17.29 -15.07 -18.27
N ILE A 151 16.28 -15.24 -17.46
CA ILE A 151 14.98 -14.58 -17.63
C ILE A 151 14.88 -13.41 -16.64
N ILE A 152 14.43 -12.25 -17.12
CA ILE A 152 14.19 -11.05 -16.32
C ILE A 152 12.73 -10.70 -16.44
N CYS A 153 12.02 -10.64 -15.28
CA CYS A 153 10.65 -10.17 -15.19
C CYS A 153 10.58 -8.88 -14.38
N SER A 154 10.01 -7.84 -14.96
CA SER A 154 9.60 -6.64 -14.22
C SER A 154 8.11 -6.70 -13.92
N SER A 155 7.68 -6.16 -12.78
CA SER A 155 6.30 -6.24 -12.33
C SER A 155 5.87 -5.10 -11.40
N ASN A 156 4.56 -4.98 -11.21
CA ASN A 156 3.88 -4.14 -10.23
C ASN A 156 2.87 -4.99 -9.44
N ILE A 157 3.38 -5.96 -8.68
CA ILE A 157 2.55 -6.91 -7.94
C ILE A 157 1.97 -6.22 -6.70
N LEU A 158 0.66 -6.29 -6.57
CA LEU A 158 -0.04 -5.80 -5.39
C LEU A 158 0.18 -6.71 -4.19
N PHE A 159 0.19 -6.09 -3.03
CA PHE A 159 0.25 -6.78 -1.77
C PHE A 159 -1.09 -7.42 -1.40
N THR A 160 -1.03 -8.70 -1.10
CA THR A 160 -1.92 -9.41 -0.17
C THR A 160 -1.04 -10.20 0.81
N PRO A 161 -1.54 -10.61 1.98
CA PRO A 161 -0.72 -11.41 2.92
C PRO A 161 -0.13 -12.69 2.32
N GLU A 162 -0.79 -13.25 1.31
CA GLU A 162 -0.40 -14.51 0.65
C GLU A 162 0.37 -14.32 -0.67
N THR A 163 0.42 -13.11 -1.23
CA THR A 163 0.98 -12.82 -2.57
C THR A 163 2.33 -13.50 -2.81
N GLN A 164 3.27 -13.35 -1.89
CA GLN A 164 4.62 -13.90 -2.05
C GLN A 164 4.63 -15.43 -2.09
N LYS A 165 3.86 -16.07 -1.19
CA LYS A 165 3.75 -17.52 -1.13
C LYS A 165 3.11 -18.10 -2.41
N GLU A 166 2.04 -17.48 -2.89
CA GLU A 166 1.35 -17.85 -4.12
C GLU A 166 2.26 -17.70 -5.33
N LEU A 167 2.97 -16.56 -5.42
CA LEU A 167 3.93 -16.28 -6.49
C LEU A 167 5.04 -17.33 -6.55
N LEU A 168 5.70 -17.61 -5.42
CA LEU A 168 6.76 -18.63 -5.36
C LEU A 168 6.22 -20.02 -5.68
N THR A 169 5.05 -20.39 -5.15
CA THR A 169 4.40 -21.66 -5.42
C THR A 169 4.10 -21.84 -6.92
N SER A 170 3.67 -20.76 -7.60
CA SER A 170 3.41 -20.77 -9.05
C SER A 170 4.69 -20.83 -9.87
N LEU A 171 5.73 -20.06 -9.51
CA LEU A 171 6.94 -19.91 -10.32
C LEU A 171 7.91 -21.10 -10.20
N GLN A 172 8.11 -21.64 -9.01
CA GLN A 172 9.09 -22.70 -8.77
C GLN A 172 8.97 -23.89 -9.74
N PRO A 173 7.79 -24.51 -9.99
CA PRO A 173 7.68 -25.63 -10.92
C PRO A 173 7.94 -25.21 -12.37
N LYS A 174 7.58 -23.98 -12.76
CA LYS A 174 7.78 -23.46 -14.11
C LYS A 174 9.27 -23.28 -14.40
N ILE A 175 10.00 -22.69 -13.46
CA ILE A 175 11.45 -22.44 -13.56
C ILE A 175 12.24 -23.75 -13.55
N ARG A 176 11.87 -24.73 -12.72
CA ARG A 176 12.46 -26.08 -12.76
C ARG A 176 12.30 -26.75 -14.12
N LYS A 177 11.14 -26.60 -14.74
CA LYS A 177 10.85 -27.15 -16.07
C LYS A 177 11.65 -26.44 -17.17
N ALA A 178 11.72 -25.11 -17.10
CA ALA A 178 12.48 -24.27 -18.06
C ALA A 178 13.99 -24.47 -17.92
N LYS A 179 14.48 -24.84 -16.73
CA LYS A 179 15.91 -24.95 -16.41
C LYS A 179 16.70 -23.66 -16.63
N THR A 180 16.04 -22.52 -16.56
CA THR A 180 16.62 -21.18 -16.74
C THR A 180 16.39 -20.37 -15.47
N PRO A 181 17.40 -19.72 -14.87
CA PRO A 181 17.23 -18.88 -13.70
C PRO A 181 16.40 -17.63 -14.04
N ILE A 182 15.72 -17.08 -13.04
CA ILE A 182 14.89 -15.89 -13.20
C ILE A 182 15.23 -14.82 -12.17
N VAL A 183 15.27 -13.57 -12.61
CA VAL A 183 15.23 -12.37 -11.77
C VAL A 183 13.82 -11.79 -11.87
N LEU A 184 13.16 -11.61 -10.74
CA LEU A 184 11.93 -10.85 -10.64
C LEU A 184 12.22 -9.51 -9.96
N VAL A 185 11.86 -8.42 -10.61
CA VAL A 185 11.96 -7.07 -10.06
C VAL A 185 10.57 -6.50 -9.89
N ASN A 186 10.19 -6.28 -8.64
CA ASN A 186 8.90 -5.70 -8.25
C ASN A 186 9.11 -4.33 -7.61
N ARG A 187 8.19 -3.39 -7.82
CA ARG A 187 8.21 -2.14 -7.07
C ARG A 187 7.76 -2.36 -5.62
N CYS A 188 8.19 -1.46 -4.74
CA CYS A 188 7.60 -1.31 -3.42
C CYS A 188 6.86 0.03 -3.30
N GLY A 189 6.20 0.25 -2.17
CA GLY A 189 5.55 1.51 -1.86
C GLY A 189 4.03 1.47 -1.94
N ALA A 190 3.40 2.58 -1.57
CA ALA A 190 1.97 2.77 -1.69
C ALA A 190 1.64 3.90 -2.66
N GLU A 191 0.58 3.71 -3.46
CA GLU A 191 0.11 4.69 -4.44
C GLU A 191 -1.40 4.58 -4.59
N ALA A 192 -2.11 5.71 -4.54
CA ALA A 192 -3.57 5.73 -4.52
C ALA A 192 -4.11 4.81 -3.40
N SER A 193 -4.90 3.79 -3.74
CA SER A 193 -5.46 2.81 -2.80
C SER A 193 -4.69 1.48 -2.79
N TYR A 194 -3.46 1.44 -3.32
CA TYR A 194 -2.72 0.20 -3.52
C TYR A 194 -1.38 0.20 -2.78
N ILE A 195 -1.00 -0.98 -2.29
CA ILE A 195 0.30 -1.24 -1.69
C ILE A 195 1.03 -2.27 -2.54
N PHE A 196 2.28 -1.98 -2.86
CA PHE A 196 3.19 -2.86 -3.61
C PHE A 196 4.25 -3.37 -2.64
N ASN A 197 4.37 -4.70 -2.57
CA ASN A 197 5.12 -5.32 -1.50
C ASN A 197 6.64 -5.34 -1.69
N GLY A 198 7.16 -5.05 -2.88
CA GLY A 198 8.56 -5.31 -3.16
C GLY A 198 8.86 -6.80 -3.22
N SER A 199 9.78 -7.29 -2.39
CA SER A 199 10.19 -8.70 -2.35
C SER A 199 10.70 -9.21 -3.71
N SER A 200 11.47 -8.36 -4.41
CA SER A 200 12.18 -8.74 -5.62
C SER A 200 13.19 -9.85 -5.33
N PHE A 201 13.41 -10.76 -6.26
CA PHE A 201 14.25 -11.92 -5.97
C PHE A 201 15.02 -12.46 -7.19
N PHE A 202 16.01 -13.29 -6.90
CA PHE A 202 16.67 -14.18 -7.83
C PHE A 202 16.40 -15.64 -7.47
N MET A 203 15.86 -16.41 -8.44
CA MET A 203 15.58 -17.84 -8.33
C MET A 203 16.45 -18.63 -9.30
N LEU A 204 17.08 -19.68 -8.80
CA LEU A 204 17.95 -20.55 -9.57
C LEU A 204 17.15 -21.43 -10.55
N SER A 205 17.82 -21.97 -11.55
CA SER A 205 17.22 -22.85 -12.56
C SER A 205 16.59 -24.14 -12.00
N ASN A 206 16.95 -24.55 -10.78
CA ASN A 206 16.31 -25.65 -10.07
C ASN A 206 15.07 -25.22 -9.28
N GLY A 207 14.65 -23.94 -9.36
CA GLY A 207 13.52 -23.38 -8.65
C GLY A 207 13.77 -23.02 -7.18
N ASP A 208 15.00 -23.11 -6.70
CA ASP A 208 15.35 -22.66 -5.36
C ASP A 208 15.56 -21.13 -5.34
N LEU A 209 15.06 -20.47 -4.28
CA LEU A 209 15.31 -19.06 -4.06
C LEU A 209 16.78 -18.86 -3.65
N SER A 210 17.48 -17.95 -4.32
CA SER A 210 18.89 -17.65 -4.04
C SER A 210 19.07 -16.36 -3.26
N LYS A 211 18.34 -15.33 -3.62
CA LYS A 211 18.35 -14.01 -2.96
C LYS A 211 16.97 -13.38 -3.03
N GLU A 212 16.64 -12.58 -2.04
CA GLU A 212 15.40 -11.83 -1.95
C GLU A 212 15.64 -10.48 -1.27
N LEU A 213 14.96 -9.45 -1.75
CA LEU A 213 14.93 -8.12 -1.16
C LEU A 213 13.83 -8.02 -0.09
N PRO A 214 13.97 -7.11 0.88
CA PRO A 214 12.99 -6.96 1.95
C PRO A 214 11.61 -6.55 1.39
N LEU A 215 10.56 -6.92 2.15
CA LEU A 215 9.21 -6.43 1.93
C LEU A 215 9.10 -4.97 2.35
N PHE A 216 8.31 -4.19 1.63
CA PHE A 216 7.87 -2.82 1.95
C PHE A 216 8.99 -1.77 2.04
N GLU A 217 10.19 -2.06 1.58
CA GLU A 217 11.34 -1.16 1.64
C GLU A 217 11.96 -0.97 0.25
N GLU A 218 12.47 0.25 -0.01
CA GLU A 218 13.35 0.49 -1.15
C GLU A 218 14.69 -0.19 -0.88
N SER A 219 15.17 -0.96 -1.84
CA SER A 219 16.43 -1.69 -1.69
C SER A 219 17.04 -2.04 -3.03
N SER A 220 18.36 -2.18 -3.07
CA SER A 220 19.07 -2.69 -4.23
C SER A 220 19.98 -3.84 -3.81
N LEU A 221 20.04 -4.86 -4.65
CA LEU A 221 20.86 -6.05 -4.42
C LEU A 221 21.62 -6.43 -5.66
N GLN A 222 22.95 -6.48 -5.56
CA GLN A 222 23.79 -7.04 -6.59
C GLN A 222 23.91 -8.56 -6.43
N ILE A 223 23.68 -9.28 -7.51
CA ILE A 223 23.81 -10.73 -7.60
C ILE A 223 24.83 -11.11 -8.70
N ASP A 224 25.45 -12.25 -8.51
CA ASP A 224 26.16 -12.95 -9.58
C ASP A 224 25.31 -14.15 -10.00
N THR A 225 24.80 -14.14 -11.23
CA THR A 225 23.90 -15.19 -11.74
C THR A 225 24.52 -16.57 -11.82
N GLN A 226 25.85 -16.68 -11.69
CA GLN A 226 26.59 -17.96 -11.69
C GLN A 226 26.75 -18.55 -10.28
N LYS A 227 26.46 -17.76 -9.22
CA LYS A 227 26.52 -18.27 -7.85
C LYS A 227 25.22 -18.96 -7.47
N THR A 228 25.34 -20.13 -6.84
CA THR A 228 24.22 -21.06 -6.57
C THR A 228 23.93 -21.20 -5.07
N GLU A 229 24.10 -20.12 -4.29
CA GLU A 229 23.77 -20.16 -2.86
C GLU A 229 22.26 -20.20 -2.67
N LYS A 230 21.79 -21.15 -1.87
CA LYS A 230 20.38 -21.23 -1.48
C LYS A 230 20.10 -20.24 -0.36
N TYR A 231 19.06 -19.43 -0.53
CA TYR A 231 18.56 -18.53 0.49
C TYR A 231 17.43 -19.19 1.27
N THR A 232 17.51 -19.13 2.59
CA THR A 232 16.44 -19.57 3.48
C THR A 232 15.84 -18.32 4.13
N GLN A 233 14.62 -17.99 3.77
CA GLN A 233 13.89 -16.89 4.36
C GLN A 233 13.30 -17.28 5.71
N SER A 234 13.28 -16.34 6.66
CA SER A 234 12.38 -16.38 7.81
C SER A 234 11.14 -15.52 7.48
N PRO A 235 10.04 -16.12 7.04
CA PRO A 235 8.90 -15.36 6.58
C PRO A 235 8.22 -14.64 7.74
N LEU A 236 7.85 -13.38 7.52
CA LEU A 236 6.96 -12.65 8.41
C LEU A 236 5.60 -13.37 8.50
N CYS A 237 4.99 -13.40 9.68
CA CYS A 237 3.64 -13.94 9.80
C CYS A 237 2.61 -13.04 9.10
N ARG A 238 1.41 -13.57 8.84
CA ARG A 238 0.33 -12.87 8.14
C ARG A 238 0.06 -11.47 8.73
N ILE A 239 -0.14 -11.41 10.02
CA ILE A 239 -0.49 -10.16 10.70
C ILE A 239 0.65 -9.14 10.71
N GLU A 240 1.89 -9.59 10.79
CA GLU A 240 3.08 -8.75 10.71
C GLU A 240 3.24 -8.12 9.34
N LYS A 241 2.97 -8.86 8.26
CA LYS A 241 2.93 -8.31 6.90
C LYS A 241 1.85 -7.23 6.76
N MET A 242 0.66 -7.47 7.29
CA MET A 242 -0.44 -6.50 7.25
C MET A 242 -0.11 -5.23 8.03
N TYR A 243 0.52 -5.37 9.20
CA TYR A 243 1.00 -4.24 9.99
C TYR A 243 1.98 -3.35 9.18
N HIS A 244 3.03 -3.95 8.62
CA HIS A 244 4.00 -3.20 7.82
C HIS A 244 3.40 -2.60 6.56
N ALA A 245 2.45 -3.27 5.92
CA ALA A 245 1.72 -2.74 4.77
C ALA A 245 0.89 -1.50 5.15
N ALA A 246 0.17 -1.53 6.26
CA ALA A 246 -0.61 -0.39 6.75
C ALA A 246 0.29 0.79 7.12
N VAL A 247 1.42 0.54 7.81
CA VAL A 247 2.43 1.55 8.12
C VAL A 247 2.99 2.19 6.85
N LEU A 248 3.36 1.39 5.83
CA LEU A 248 3.83 1.89 4.54
C LEU A 248 2.76 2.74 3.84
N GLY A 249 1.49 2.33 3.87
CA GLY A 249 0.36 3.06 3.32
C GLY A 249 0.25 4.48 3.88
N ILE A 250 0.28 4.62 5.19
CA ILE A 250 0.27 5.91 5.88
C ILE A 250 1.52 6.72 5.53
N LYS A 251 2.71 6.14 5.69
CA LYS A 251 4.00 6.79 5.43
C LYS A 251 4.07 7.38 4.02
N ASP A 252 3.72 6.61 3.01
CA ASP A 252 3.79 7.03 1.62
C ASP A 252 2.71 8.06 1.28
N TYR A 253 1.49 7.94 1.81
CA TYR A 253 0.46 8.94 1.63
C TYR A 253 0.94 10.32 2.12
N PHE A 254 1.49 10.39 3.32
CA PHE A 254 2.01 11.65 3.89
C PHE A 254 3.23 12.17 3.12
N ARG A 255 4.20 11.32 2.86
CA ARG A 255 5.44 11.67 2.14
C ARG A 255 5.15 12.18 0.72
N LYS A 256 4.34 11.44 -0.04
CA LYS A 256 4.05 11.76 -1.45
C LYS A 256 3.19 13.01 -1.63
N ASN A 257 2.37 13.34 -0.64
CA ASN A 257 1.53 14.55 -0.64
C ASN A 257 2.16 15.74 0.12
N ASN A 258 3.42 15.61 0.60
CA ASN A 258 4.11 16.61 1.40
C ASN A 258 3.35 17.05 2.67
N ILE A 259 2.60 16.13 3.28
CA ILE A 259 1.88 16.34 4.53
C ILE A 259 2.79 15.89 5.67
N LYS A 260 2.92 16.73 6.72
CA LYS A 260 3.86 16.44 7.83
C LYS A 260 3.17 15.91 9.07
N LYS A 261 1.93 16.34 9.35
CA LYS A 261 1.24 16.04 10.61
C LYS A 261 -0.04 15.22 10.38
N ALA A 262 -0.23 14.21 11.21
CA ALA A 262 -1.47 13.45 11.33
C ALA A 262 -2.28 13.93 12.53
N LEU A 263 -3.59 13.95 12.36
CA LEU A 263 -4.57 14.17 13.43
C LEU A 263 -5.54 12.98 13.45
N LEU A 264 -5.97 12.54 14.63
CA LEU A 264 -7.03 11.55 14.75
C LEU A 264 -7.84 11.71 16.04
N GLY A 265 -9.09 11.25 16.00
CA GLY A 265 -9.93 11.13 17.16
C GLY A 265 -9.56 9.89 17.99
N LEU A 266 -9.32 10.06 19.29
CA LEU A 266 -9.07 8.97 20.22
C LEU A 266 -10.35 8.69 21.03
N SER A 267 -11.04 7.61 20.68
CA SER A 267 -12.29 7.20 21.34
C SER A 267 -12.06 6.28 22.55
N GLY A 268 -10.85 5.73 22.71
CA GLY A 268 -10.55 4.63 23.64
C GLY A 268 -10.99 3.26 23.11
N GLY A 269 -11.61 3.20 21.91
CA GLY A 269 -11.90 1.95 21.20
C GLY A 269 -10.64 1.41 20.50
N ILE A 270 -10.65 0.11 20.19
CA ILE A 270 -9.50 -0.61 19.61
C ILE A 270 -9.06 -0.04 18.27
N ASP A 271 -9.99 0.40 17.41
CA ASP A 271 -9.68 0.90 16.07
C ASP A 271 -8.83 2.18 16.16
N SER A 272 -9.28 3.18 16.94
CA SER A 272 -8.53 4.41 17.15
C SER A 272 -7.18 4.16 17.84
N ALA A 273 -7.13 3.19 18.77
CA ALA A 273 -5.89 2.79 19.44
C ALA A 273 -4.91 2.11 18.47
N LEU A 274 -5.39 1.29 17.55
CA LEU A 274 -4.54 0.71 16.50
C LEU A 274 -4.05 1.78 15.51
N VAL A 275 -4.95 2.66 15.03
CA VAL A 275 -4.56 3.70 14.05
C VAL A 275 -3.51 4.64 14.61
N VAL A 276 -3.59 5.02 15.89
CA VAL A 276 -2.56 5.89 16.49
C VAL A 276 -1.20 5.21 16.56
N VAL A 277 -1.14 3.89 16.84
CA VAL A 277 0.12 3.12 16.80
C VAL A 277 0.70 3.09 15.38
N LEU A 278 -0.13 2.77 14.37
CA LEU A 278 0.30 2.76 12.96
C LEU A 278 0.80 4.13 12.52
N ALA A 279 0.13 5.21 12.93
CA ALA A 279 0.53 6.58 12.60
C ALA A 279 1.87 6.96 13.24
N VAL A 280 2.09 6.61 14.51
CA VAL A 280 3.36 6.88 15.21
C VAL A 280 4.51 6.10 14.58
N GLU A 281 4.30 4.85 14.23
CA GLU A 281 5.31 4.04 13.53
C GLU A 281 5.65 4.62 12.14
N ALA A 282 4.64 5.10 11.42
CA ALA A 282 4.82 5.65 10.08
C ALA A 282 5.49 7.03 10.05
N LEU A 283 5.18 7.91 11.01
CA LEU A 283 5.45 9.35 10.95
C LEU A 283 6.35 9.88 12.08
N GLY A 284 6.54 9.10 13.14
CA GLY A 284 7.15 9.57 14.40
C GLY A 284 6.12 10.27 15.30
N LYS A 285 6.28 10.08 16.62
CA LYS A 285 5.33 10.59 17.64
C LYS A 285 5.15 12.11 17.62
N GLU A 286 6.17 12.86 17.24
CA GLU A 286 6.18 14.32 17.13
C GLU A 286 5.28 14.85 16.00
N ASN A 287 4.87 13.98 15.08
CA ASN A 287 4.03 14.32 13.94
C ASN A 287 2.59 13.78 14.08
N VAL A 288 2.23 13.22 15.24
CA VAL A 288 0.89 12.66 15.48
C VAL A 288 0.22 13.37 16.64
N ILE A 289 -1.03 13.81 16.42
CA ILE A 289 -1.83 14.53 17.43
C ILE A 289 -3.14 13.77 17.65
N GLY A 290 -3.41 13.43 18.91
CA GLY A 290 -4.65 12.81 19.33
C GLY A 290 -5.67 13.82 19.85
N VAL A 291 -6.96 13.62 19.57
CA VAL A 291 -8.04 14.45 20.14
C VAL A 291 -9.12 13.56 20.76
N LEU A 292 -9.32 13.74 22.04
CA LEU A 292 -10.42 13.12 22.78
C LEU A 292 -11.65 14.04 22.72
N LEU A 293 -12.79 13.48 22.31
CA LEU A 293 -14.04 14.24 22.10
C LEU A 293 -15.18 13.61 22.90
N PRO A 294 -15.09 13.63 24.26
CA PRO A 294 -16.09 12.97 25.09
C PRO A 294 -17.45 13.64 25.01
N SER A 295 -18.52 12.82 25.02
CA SER A 295 -19.90 13.22 25.25
C SER A 295 -20.35 12.80 26.65
N GLU A 296 -21.62 13.06 26.99
CA GLU A 296 -22.22 12.57 28.23
C GLU A 296 -22.42 11.06 28.28
N TYR A 297 -22.36 10.39 27.11
CA TYR A 297 -22.45 8.92 26.97
C TYR A 297 -21.06 8.24 26.97
N SER A 298 -19.99 9.03 26.91
CA SER A 298 -18.63 8.45 26.96
C SER A 298 -18.32 7.91 28.34
N THR A 299 -17.97 6.63 28.40
CA THR A 299 -17.62 5.99 29.67
C THR A 299 -16.30 6.51 30.24
N SER A 300 -16.14 6.48 31.55
CA SER A 300 -14.87 6.84 32.21
C SER A 300 -13.71 5.97 31.69
N HIS A 301 -13.98 4.69 31.43
CA HIS A 301 -12.99 3.75 30.88
C HIS A 301 -12.51 4.19 29.50
N SER A 302 -13.40 4.57 28.58
CA SER A 302 -13.02 5.02 27.24
C SER A 302 -12.15 6.25 27.28
N ILE A 303 -12.44 7.21 28.17
CA ILE A 303 -11.59 8.40 28.36
C ILE A 303 -10.21 8.04 28.90
N THR A 304 -10.15 7.11 29.87
CA THR A 304 -8.90 6.63 30.46
C THR A 304 -8.05 5.87 29.42
N ASP A 305 -8.67 4.98 28.66
CA ASP A 305 -8.00 4.18 27.62
C ASP A 305 -7.49 5.08 26.48
N ALA A 306 -8.27 6.11 26.07
CA ALA A 306 -7.82 7.07 25.06
C ALA A 306 -6.58 7.87 25.51
N LYS A 307 -6.59 8.32 26.79
CA LYS A 307 -5.41 9.00 27.38
C LYS A 307 -4.22 8.07 27.47
N ALA A 308 -4.42 6.86 27.98
CA ALA A 308 -3.35 5.87 28.11
C ALA A 308 -2.72 5.54 26.74
N SER A 309 -3.54 5.42 25.68
CA SER A 309 -3.02 5.23 24.31
C SER A 309 -2.10 6.37 23.87
N ALA A 310 -2.48 7.63 24.16
CA ALA A 310 -1.65 8.78 23.81
C ALA A 310 -0.37 8.86 24.66
N GLU A 311 -0.48 8.60 25.97
CA GLU A 311 0.62 8.66 26.92
C GLU A 311 1.65 7.53 26.71
N ASN A 312 1.20 6.29 26.45
CA ASN A 312 2.08 5.16 26.13
C ASN A 312 2.93 5.43 24.88
N LEU A 313 2.37 6.13 23.89
CA LEU A 313 3.05 6.49 22.64
C LEU A 313 3.83 7.81 22.75
N GLY A 314 3.61 8.60 23.79
CA GLY A 314 4.26 9.89 24.02
C GLY A 314 3.88 10.95 22.99
N ILE A 315 2.65 10.93 22.46
CA ILE A 315 2.14 11.91 21.51
C ILE A 315 1.47 13.09 22.21
N GLU A 316 1.39 14.22 21.50
CA GLU A 316 0.57 15.35 21.89
C GLU A 316 -0.92 15.02 21.80
N TYR A 317 -1.72 15.40 22.82
CA TYR A 317 -3.17 15.19 22.76
C TYR A 317 -3.97 16.29 23.45
N TYR A 318 -5.21 16.46 23.01
CA TYR A 318 -6.17 17.43 23.55
C TYR A 318 -7.47 16.74 23.95
N THR A 319 -8.16 17.32 24.95
CA THR A 319 -9.51 16.87 25.32
C THR A 319 -10.49 18.01 25.09
N ILE A 320 -11.48 17.80 24.22
CA ILE A 320 -12.47 18.79 23.80
C ILE A 320 -13.87 18.16 23.95
N PRO A 321 -14.58 18.39 25.09
CA PRO A 321 -15.94 17.86 25.26
C PRO A 321 -16.90 18.43 24.23
N ILE A 322 -17.75 17.59 23.64
CA ILE A 322 -18.70 18.02 22.58
C ILE A 322 -20.04 18.56 23.13
N LYS A 323 -20.28 18.47 24.44
CA LYS A 323 -21.59 18.74 25.08
C LYS A 323 -22.19 20.10 24.71
N GLU A 324 -21.38 21.17 24.78
CA GLU A 324 -21.91 22.52 24.50
C GLU A 324 -22.31 22.67 23.03
N THR A 325 -21.47 22.16 22.11
CA THR A 325 -21.75 22.19 20.68
C THR A 325 -22.97 21.35 20.33
N PHE A 326 -23.09 20.17 20.95
CA PHE A 326 -24.24 19.29 20.76
C PHE A 326 -25.55 19.94 21.27
N THR A 327 -25.53 20.52 22.45
CA THR A 327 -26.70 21.25 23.01
C THR A 327 -27.11 22.42 22.12
N SER A 328 -26.15 23.19 21.61
CA SER A 328 -26.42 24.30 20.70
C SER A 328 -27.03 23.84 19.37
N ALA A 329 -26.54 22.70 18.83
CA ALA A 329 -27.08 22.13 17.62
C ALA A 329 -28.50 21.61 17.81
N LEU A 330 -28.79 20.91 18.91
CA LEU A 330 -30.16 20.48 19.26
C LEU A 330 -31.12 21.67 19.41
N LYS A 331 -30.67 22.75 20.04
CA LYS A 331 -31.46 23.98 20.16
C LYS A 331 -31.80 24.59 18.80
N ALA A 332 -30.82 24.59 17.87
CA ALA A 332 -31.05 25.09 16.50
C ALA A 332 -32.04 24.21 15.71
N LEU A 333 -32.10 22.90 16.00
CA LEU A 333 -32.95 21.93 15.34
C LEU A 333 -34.32 21.79 16.04
N SER A 334 -34.53 22.41 17.20
CA SER A 334 -35.77 22.29 17.99
C SER A 334 -37.05 22.56 17.20
N PRO A 335 -37.14 23.51 16.24
CA PRO A 335 -38.37 23.72 15.47
C PRO A 335 -38.84 22.50 14.66
N ILE A 336 -37.90 21.53 14.40
CA ILE A 336 -38.18 20.31 13.67
C ILE A 336 -38.23 19.09 14.59
N PHE A 337 -37.44 19.10 15.67
CA PHE A 337 -37.24 17.95 16.58
C PHE A 337 -38.22 17.94 17.74
N GLU A 338 -38.80 19.11 18.12
CA GLU A 338 -39.71 19.22 19.23
C GLU A 338 -40.93 18.28 19.10
N GLY A 339 -41.21 17.55 20.17
CA GLY A 339 -42.30 16.55 20.21
C GLY A 339 -41.98 15.21 19.54
N LYS A 340 -40.76 14.99 19.10
CA LYS A 340 -40.28 13.70 18.55
C LYS A 340 -39.34 13.01 19.53
N GLU A 341 -39.48 11.70 19.63
CA GLU A 341 -38.56 10.89 20.44
C GLU A 341 -37.16 10.86 19.82
N PRO A 342 -36.10 10.92 20.65
CA PRO A 342 -34.71 10.78 20.18
C PRO A 342 -34.52 9.48 19.41
N ASN A 343 -33.69 9.55 18.34
CA ASN A 343 -33.38 8.39 17.50
C ASN A 343 -31.95 8.51 16.91
N VAL A 344 -31.69 7.77 15.84
CA VAL A 344 -30.38 7.78 15.17
C VAL A 344 -29.96 9.19 14.70
N ALA A 345 -30.87 10.17 14.62
CA ALA A 345 -30.52 11.53 14.20
C ALA A 345 -29.62 12.22 15.22
N GLU A 346 -29.92 12.09 16.51
CA GLU A 346 -29.13 12.65 17.61
C GLU A 346 -27.81 11.89 17.76
N GLU A 347 -27.81 10.57 17.58
CA GLU A 347 -26.56 9.76 17.56
C GLU A 347 -25.62 10.26 16.44
N ASN A 348 -26.13 10.35 15.21
CA ASN A 348 -25.37 10.83 14.06
C ASN A 348 -24.92 12.30 14.20
N LEU A 349 -25.71 13.14 14.89
CA LEU A 349 -25.35 14.52 15.15
C LEU A 349 -24.09 14.61 16.01
N GLN A 350 -23.95 13.76 17.05
CA GLN A 350 -22.74 13.70 17.86
C GLN A 350 -21.52 13.31 17.04
N SER A 351 -21.63 12.29 16.17
CA SER A 351 -20.55 11.85 15.30
C SER A 351 -20.11 12.97 14.34
N ARG A 352 -21.08 13.69 13.72
CA ARG A 352 -20.79 14.83 12.82
C ARG A 352 -20.13 16.01 13.54
N ILE A 353 -20.52 16.29 14.77
CA ILE A 353 -19.88 17.34 15.59
C ILE A 353 -18.42 16.96 15.86
N ARG A 354 -18.11 15.72 16.19
CA ARG A 354 -16.74 15.25 16.33
C ARG A 354 -15.96 15.42 15.02
N GLY A 355 -16.53 14.99 13.89
CA GLY A 355 -15.91 15.18 12.57
C GLY A 355 -15.66 16.66 12.24
N MET A 356 -16.60 17.55 12.52
CA MET A 356 -16.46 18.99 12.31
C MET A 356 -15.30 19.57 13.15
N ILE A 357 -15.21 19.22 14.43
CA ILE A 357 -14.15 19.71 15.33
C ILE A 357 -12.80 19.21 14.84
N LEU A 358 -12.65 17.93 14.52
CA LEU A 358 -11.42 17.34 14.01
C LEU A 358 -10.97 18.00 12.70
N MET A 359 -11.88 18.23 11.76
CA MET A 359 -11.56 18.91 10.49
C MET A 359 -11.17 20.38 10.71
N GLY A 360 -11.83 21.08 11.64
CA GLY A 360 -11.48 22.44 12.01
C GLY A 360 -10.04 22.53 12.55
N ILE A 361 -9.65 21.59 13.42
CA ILE A 361 -8.29 21.51 13.94
C ILE A 361 -7.31 21.16 12.81
N ALA A 362 -7.61 20.10 12.02
CA ALA A 362 -6.75 19.64 10.93
C ALA A 362 -6.41 20.77 9.96
N ASN A 363 -7.41 21.55 9.52
CA ASN A 363 -7.23 22.69 8.65
C ASN A 363 -6.40 23.82 9.30
N LYS A 364 -6.61 24.06 10.60
CA LYS A 364 -5.91 25.13 11.32
C LYS A 364 -4.42 24.87 11.45
N ILE A 365 -4.03 23.61 11.67
CA ILE A 365 -2.63 23.23 11.91
C ILE A 365 -1.94 22.62 10.67
N GLY A 366 -2.65 22.48 9.55
CA GLY A 366 -2.11 21.87 8.33
C GLY A 366 -1.83 20.36 8.48
N ALA A 367 -2.68 19.64 9.22
CA ALA A 367 -2.60 18.20 9.40
C ALA A 367 -3.60 17.47 8.49
N ALA A 368 -3.33 16.20 8.18
CA ALA A 368 -4.32 15.30 7.61
C ALA A 368 -5.04 14.52 8.73
N LEU A 369 -6.38 14.48 8.66
CA LEU A 369 -7.19 13.67 9.55
C LEU A 369 -7.14 12.21 9.11
N LEU A 370 -6.74 11.30 10.00
CA LEU A 370 -6.82 9.86 9.78
C LEU A 370 -8.21 9.35 10.15
N ASN A 371 -8.81 8.60 9.23
CA ASN A 371 -10.03 7.85 9.50
C ASN A 371 -9.70 6.53 10.20
N THR A 372 -10.51 6.16 11.18
CA THR A 372 -10.29 4.97 12.01
C THR A 372 -11.30 3.85 11.75
N THR A 373 -12.22 4.03 10.78
CA THR A 373 -13.23 3.03 10.42
C THR A 373 -12.55 1.83 9.73
N ASN A 374 -12.86 0.63 10.16
CA ASN A 374 -12.30 -0.60 9.61
C ASN A 374 -13.11 -1.14 8.42
N LYS A 375 -12.58 -2.18 7.74
CA LYS A 375 -13.19 -2.79 6.55
C LYS A 375 -14.57 -3.38 6.84
N SER A 376 -14.76 -4.00 7.99
CA SER A 376 -16.04 -4.63 8.37
C SER A 376 -17.15 -3.59 8.47
N GLU A 377 -16.89 -2.49 9.18
CA GLU A 377 -17.81 -1.37 9.35
C GLU A 377 -18.12 -0.68 8.01
N LEU A 378 -17.09 -0.38 7.21
CA LEU A 378 -17.25 0.23 5.88
C LEU A 378 -18.09 -0.64 4.94
N SER A 379 -17.88 -1.96 4.96
CA SER A 379 -18.52 -2.89 4.04
C SER A 379 -20.03 -3.00 4.26
N VAL A 380 -20.52 -2.76 5.49
CA VAL A 380 -21.95 -2.83 5.83
C VAL A 380 -22.59 -1.44 6.06
N GLY A 381 -21.80 -0.37 5.86
CA GLY A 381 -22.28 0.99 6.07
C GLY A 381 -22.50 1.34 7.55
N TYR A 382 -21.81 0.66 8.46
CA TYR A 382 -21.87 0.96 9.91
C TYR A 382 -20.97 2.15 10.23
N GLY A 383 -21.46 3.33 9.96
CA GLY A 383 -20.73 4.59 10.15
C GLY A 383 -21.58 5.79 9.75
N THR A 384 -21.22 6.96 10.25
CA THR A 384 -21.91 8.21 9.98
C THR A 384 -21.18 9.03 8.92
N LEU A 385 -21.85 9.30 7.79
CA LEU A 385 -21.32 10.21 6.77
C LEU A 385 -21.05 11.59 7.37
N TYR A 386 -19.86 12.14 7.08
CA TYR A 386 -19.36 13.41 7.64
C TYR A 386 -19.08 13.37 9.14
N GLY A 387 -19.16 12.20 9.78
CA GLY A 387 -18.84 11.97 11.18
C GLY A 387 -17.59 11.11 11.34
N ASP A 388 -17.74 9.88 11.76
CA ASP A 388 -16.66 8.91 11.96
C ASP A 388 -16.06 8.38 10.64
N THR A 389 -16.78 8.48 9.50
CA THR A 389 -16.22 8.19 8.17
C THR A 389 -15.41 9.33 7.58
N ASN A 390 -15.21 10.43 8.33
CA ASN A 390 -14.45 11.59 7.86
C ASN A 390 -12.94 11.37 7.96
N GLY A 391 -12.18 11.89 7.00
CA GLY A 391 -10.72 11.79 6.99
C GLY A 391 -10.10 11.79 5.60
N ALA A 392 -8.79 11.95 5.55
CA ALA A 392 -8.01 12.01 4.31
C ALA A 392 -7.59 10.61 3.82
N ILE A 393 -7.39 9.67 4.75
CA ILE A 393 -7.02 8.28 4.46
C ILE A 393 -7.67 7.35 5.49
N GLY A 394 -8.24 6.25 5.04
CA GLY A 394 -8.75 5.16 5.88
C GLY A 394 -7.65 4.18 6.25
N ALA A 395 -7.02 4.39 7.41
CA ALA A 395 -5.87 3.58 7.82
C ALA A 395 -6.21 2.09 8.00
N LEU A 396 -7.47 1.76 8.34
CA LEU A 396 -7.99 0.40 8.52
C LEU A 396 -9.00 0.01 7.42
N GLY A 397 -9.14 0.81 6.36
CA GLY A 397 -10.18 0.61 5.34
C GLY A 397 -10.11 -0.73 4.61
N ASP A 398 -8.99 -1.43 4.67
CA ASP A 398 -8.80 -2.79 4.10
C ASP A 398 -8.43 -3.83 5.16
N ILE A 399 -8.68 -3.56 6.44
CA ILE A 399 -8.41 -4.46 7.57
C ILE A 399 -9.73 -4.80 8.27
N PHE A 400 -10.08 -6.09 8.31
CA PHE A 400 -11.27 -6.58 9.01
C PHE A 400 -11.15 -6.41 10.52
N LYS A 401 -12.28 -6.30 11.22
CA LYS A 401 -12.32 -6.14 12.68
C LYS A 401 -11.61 -7.27 13.42
N THR A 402 -11.74 -8.50 12.95
CA THR A 402 -11.01 -9.65 13.51
C THR A 402 -9.51 -9.50 13.39
N ASP A 403 -9.02 -8.95 12.29
CA ASP A 403 -7.59 -8.63 12.07
C ASP A 403 -7.12 -7.44 12.93
N VAL A 404 -8.00 -6.47 13.19
CA VAL A 404 -7.72 -5.36 14.13
C VAL A 404 -7.40 -5.90 15.52
N TRP A 405 -8.17 -6.87 16.04
CA TRP A 405 -7.89 -7.52 17.32
C TRP A 405 -6.60 -8.34 17.27
N GLU A 406 -6.38 -9.11 16.21
CA GLU A 406 -5.17 -9.92 16.07
C GLU A 406 -3.92 -9.04 16.01
N MET A 407 -3.96 -7.96 15.24
CA MET A 407 -2.85 -7.00 15.09
C MET A 407 -2.56 -6.27 16.42
N SER A 408 -3.59 -5.87 17.15
CA SER A 408 -3.44 -5.21 18.46
C SER A 408 -2.78 -6.14 19.49
N ARG A 409 -3.17 -7.43 19.50
CA ARG A 409 -2.50 -8.44 20.35
C ARG A 409 -1.06 -8.69 19.93
N TRP A 410 -0.79 -8.72 18.61
CA TRP A 410 0.55 -8.87 18.09
C TRP A 410 1.46 -7.68 18.45
N ILE A 411 0.95 -6.45 18.41
CA ILE A 411 1.66 -5.25 18.88
C ILE A 411 2.03 -5.39 20.36
N ASN A 412 1.09 -5.79 21.19
CA ASN A 412 1.29 -5.92 22.63
C ASN A 412 2.09 -7.18 23.07
N ARG A 413 2.64 -7.97 22.13
CA ARG A 413 3.33 -9.24 22.44
C ARG A 413 4.57 -9.10 23.34
N LYS A 414 5.16 -7.92 23.44
CA LYS A 414 6.37 -7.67 24.25
C LYS A 414 6.09 -6.73 25.43
N GLU A 415 5.26 -5.72 25.21
CA GLU A 415 4.89 -4.70 26.17
C GLU A 415 3.49 -4.16 25.86
N GLU A 416 2.81 -3.59 26.81
CA GLU A 416 1.47 -3.02 26.64
C GLU A 416 1.58 -1.62 26.02
N ILE A 417 1.36 -1.52 24.71
CA ILE A 417 1.29 -0.27 23.96
C ILE A 417 -0.16 0.19 23.86
N ILE A 418 -1.03 -0.71 23.38
CA ILE A 418 -2.49 -0.51 23.32
C ILE A 418 -3.07 -0.95 24.66
N PRO A 419 -3.84 -0.09 25.38
CA PRO A 419 -4.47 -0.48 26.64
C PRO A 419 -5.24 -1.79 26.52
N GLN A 420 -4.98 -2.72 27.45
CA GLN A 420 -5.60 -4.05 27.41
C GLN A 420 -7.14 -3.98 27.40
N ASN A 421 -7.70 -3.00 28.12
CA ASN A 421 -9.14 -2.80 28.14
C ASN A 421 -9.71 -2.43 26.75
N SER A 422 -8.99 -1.66 25.94
CA SER A 422 -9.40 -1.35 24.55
C SER A 422 -9.47 -2.61 23.67
N ILE A 423 -8.65 -3.66 23.99
CA ILE A 423 -8.63 -4.91 23.23
C ILE A 423 -9.78 -5.85 23.65
N ILE A 424 -10.13 -5.86 24.95
CA ILE A 424 -11.07 -6.85 25.50
C ILE A 424 -12.52 -6.37 25.62
N LYS A 425 -12.74 -5.03 25.71
CA LYS A 425 -14.09 -4.50 25.82
C LYS A 425 -14.89 -4.74 24.53
N ALA A 426 -16.20 -4.94 24.69
CA ALA A 426 -17.12 -5.04 23.57
C ALA A 426 -17.10 -3.75 22.73
N PRO A 427 -17.05 -3.85 21.38
CA PRO A 427 -17.13 -2.68 20.51
C PRO A 427 -18.43 -1.90 20.71
N SER A 428 -18.30 -0.56 20.74
CA SER A 428 -19.44 0.35 20.88
C SER A 428 -19.08 1.72 20.34
N ALA A 429 -20.04 2.36 19.67
CA ALA A 429 -19.93 3.75 19.22
C ALA A 429 -20.14 4.77 20.36
N GLU A 430 -20.66 4.36 21.52
CA GLU A 430 -20.94 5.21 22.70
C GLU A 430 -21.74 6.50 22.38
N LEU A 431 -22.77 6.37 21.53
CA LEU A 431 -23.64 7.48 21.11
C LEU A 431 -24.96 7.51 21.90
N ARG A 432 -25.29 6.44 22.63
CA ARG A 432 -26.41 6.26 23.53
C ARG A 432 -26.04 5.35 24.72
N PRO A 433 -26.85 5.33 25.81
CA PRO A 433 -26.58 4.46 26.95
C PRO A 433 -26.50 2.98 26.56
N ASP A 434 -25.53 2.26 27.13
CA ASP A 434 -25.33 0.80 27.02
C ASP A 434 -25.27 0.25 25.58
N GLN A 435 -24.95 1.09 24.60
CA GLN A 435 -24.86 0.72 23.20
C GLN A 435 -23.77 -0.32 22.97
N LYS A 436 -24.02 -1.29 22.09
CA LYS A 436 -23.08 -2.26 21.57
C LYS A 436 -23.25 -2.40 20.05
N ASP A 437 -22.17 -2.67 19.33
CA ASP A 437 -22.24 -2.89 17.89
C ASP A 437 -23.14 -4.09 17.56
N THR A 438 -23.14 -5.10 18.41
CA THR A 438 -24.03 -6.29 18.30
C THR A 438 -25.53 -5.99 18.42
N ASP A 439 -25.92 -4.77 18.81
CA ASP A 439 -27.34 -4.35 18.75
C ASP A 439 -27.82 -4.20 17.29
N SER A 440 -26.88 -4.00 16.35
CA SER A 440 -27.18 -3.73 14.93
C SER A 440 -26.45 -4.66 13.97
N LEU A 441 -25.34 -5.28 14.39
CA LEU A 441 -24.49 -6.14 13.57
C LEU A 441 -24.44 -7.56 14.13
N PRO A 442 -24.22 -8.58 13.28
CA PRO A 442 -23.80 -9.89 13.74
C PRO A 442 -22.44 -9.82 14.45
N ASP A 443 -22.09 -10.86 15.22
CA ASP A 443 -20.73 -10.98 15.76
C ASP A 443 -19.70 -10.89 14.63
N TYR A 444 -18.63 -10.12 14.88
CA TYR A 444 -17.60 -9.87 13.84
C TYR A 444 -16.92 -11.16 13.35
N ASP A 445 -16.79 -12.19 14.17
CA ASP A 445 -16.26 -13.50 13.74
C ASP A 445 -17.12 -14.18 12.65
N ILE A 446 -18.41 -13.85 12.58
CA ILE A 446 -19.32 -14.33 11.53
C ILE A 446 -19.34 -13.33 10.39
N LEU A 447 -19.49 -12.03 10.69
CA LEU A 447 -19.57 -10.97 9.71
C LEU A 447 -18.36 -10.94 8.78
N ASP A 448 -17.15 -10.97 9.34
CA ASP A 448 -15.91 -10.88 8.57
C ASP A 448 -15.71 -12.09 7.64
N LYS A 449 -16.12 -13.28 8.07
CA LYS A 449 -16.10 -14.48 7.19
C LYS A 449 -17.04 -14.34 6.01
N VAL A 450 -18.26 -13.82 6.24
CA VAL A 450 -19.23 -13.58 5.16
C VAL A 450 -18.71 -12.50 4.21
N LEU A 451 -18.19 -11.41 4.75
CA LEU A 451 -17.61 -10.32 3.94
C LEU A 451 -16.39 -10.78 3.14
N PHE A 452 -15.49 -11.58 3.74
CA PHE A 452 -14.35 -12.15 3.03
C PHE A 452 -14.78 -13.02 1.84
N LEU A 453 -15.76 -13.91 2.04
CA LEU A 453 -16.28 -14.75 0.96
C LEU A 453 -16.94 -13.91 -0.15
N HIS A 454 -17.65 -12.85 0.22
CA HIS A 454 -18.36 -12.01 -0.74
C HIS A 454 -17.44 -11.04 -1.49
N LEU A 455 -16.56 -10.36 -0.77
CA LEU A 455 -15.72 -9.30 -1.33
C LEU A 455 -14.41 -9.80 -1.93
N GLU A 456 -13.77 -10.81 -1.30
CA GLU A 456 -12.44 -11.25 -1.71
C GLU A 456 -12.52 -12.46 -2.65
N GLN A 457 -13.32 -13.48 -2.33
CA GLN A 457 -13.38 -14.69 -3.14
C GLN A 457 -14.28 -14.57 -4.38
N SER A 458 -15.30 -13.72 -4.37
CA SER A 458 -16.13 -13.51 -5.56
C SER A 458 -15.37 -12.87 -6.72
N PHE A 459 -14.30 -12.11 -6.45
CA PHE A 459 -13.45 -11.51 -7.47
C PHE A 459 -12.40 -12.46 -8.05
N ILE A 460 -12.15 -13.61 -7.43
CA ILE A 460 -11.18 -14.63 -7.95
C ILE A 460 -11.79 -15.47 -9.06
N ASN A 461 -13.11 -15.45 -9.25
CA ASN A 461 -13.84 -16.27 -10.23
C ASN A 461 -14.32 -15.53 -11.47
N PHE A 462 -13.76 -14.32 -11.77
CA PHE A 462 -14.06 -13.56 -12.98
C PHE A 462 -12.81 -13.28 -13.81
#